data_5b912b65eaed82c818ce7c6618945fbc
#
_entry.id   5b912b65eaed82c818ce7c6618945fbc
#
_cell.length_a   1.000
_cell.length_b   1.000
_cell.length_c   1.000
_cell.angle_alpha   90.00
_cell.angle_beta   90.00
_cell.angle_gamma   90.00
#
_symmetry.space_group_name_H-M   'P 1'
#
loop_
_entity.id
_entity.type
_entity.pdbx_description
1 polymer ?
#
loop_
_entity_poly.entity_id
_entity_poly.type
_entity_poly.pdbx_seq_one_letter_code
_entity_poly.pdbx_strand_id
1 'polypeptide(L)'
;TDPIRANQTRERTFLLTPPKTMVNESHNSMFLELVNFWDMINTQDLSIVERVQEGLSNTAFTGGRMSIKFEEPLHRYQNWVADRMCGIHRVPQGDTET
;
A
#
# COMPACT_ATOMS: atom_id res chain seq x y z
N THR A 1 -2.78 3.83 -6.48
CA THR A 1 -4.08 3.24 -6.11
C THR A 1 -5.19 4.23 -6.41
N ASP A 2 -6.29 3.75 -7.03
CA ASP A 2 -7.46 4.54 -7.37
C ASP A 2 -8.65 4.02 -6.54
N PRO A 3 -9.20 4.75 -5.57
CA PRO A 3 -10.39 4.33 -4.84
C PRO A 3 -11.61 4.31 -5.76
N ILE A 4 -12.31 3.19 -5.81
CA ILE A 4 -13.54 3.03 -6.63
C ILE A 4 -14.77 3.18 -5.75
N ARG A 5 -14.78 2.53 -4.58
CA ARG A 5 -15.82 2.60 -3.57
C ARG A 5 -15.24 2.14 -2.22
N ALA A 6 -16.03 2.21 -1.16
CA ALA A 6 -15.57 1.95 0.21
C ALA A 6 -14.85 0.61 0.42
N ASN A 7 -15.21 -0.41 -0.35
CA ASN A 7 -14.64 -1.76 -0.27
C ASN A 7 -13.93 -2.20 -1.57
N GLN A 8 -13.58 -1.26 -2.44
CA GLN A 8 -12.92 -1.59 -3.69
C GLN A 8 -11.92 -0.51 -4.11
N THR A 9 -10.70 -0.93 -4.32
CA THR A 9 -9.61 -0.09 -4.82
C THR A 9 -9.01 -0.74 -6.06
N ARG A 10 -8.66 0.07 -7.05
CA ARG A 10 -7.87 -0.38 -8.20
C ARG A 10 -6.40 -0.07 -7.94
N GLU A 11 -5.57 -1.06 -8.14
CA GLU A 11 -4.13 -0.87 -8.12
C GLU A 11 -3.57 -0.84 -9.54
N ARG A 12 -2.56 0.01 -9.74
CA ARG A 12 -1.70 0.02 -10.92
C ARG A 12 -0.27 0.06 -10.46
N THR A 13 0.50 -0.87 -10.95
CA THR A 13 1.94 -0.93 -10.72
C THR A 13 2.68 -0.51 -11.99
N PHE A 14 3.65 0.38 -11.85
CA PHE A 14 4.50 0.85 -12.93
C PHE A 14 5.94 0.44 -12.61
N LEU A 15 6.53 -0.36 -13.48
CA LEU A 15 7.95 -0.68 -13.42
C LEU A 15 8.71 0.30 -14.32
N LEU A 16 9.49 1.17 -13.72
CA LEU A 16 10.26 2.19 -14.44
C LEU A 16 11.69 1.70 -14.61
N THR A 17 12.15 1.69 -15.85
CA THR A 17 13.52 1.33 -16.22
C THR A 17 14.16 2.45 -17.01
N PRO A 18 15.49 2.62 -16.95
CA PRO A 18 16.18 3.54 -17.84
C PRO A 18 15.94 3.18 -19.31
N PRO A 19 15.76 4.16 -20.21
CA PRO A 19 15.47 3.89 -21.63
C PRO A 19 16.49 2.97 -22.30
N LYS A 20 17.76 3.06 -21.91
CA LYS A 20 18.85 2.21 -22.42
C LYS A 20 18.68 0.72 -22.08
N THR A 21 17.96 0.40 -21.04
CA THR A 21 17.69 -0.98 -20.61
C THR A 21 16.68 -1.65 -21.53
N MET A 22 15.72 -0.90 -22.06
CA MET A 22 14.66 -1.44 -22.92
C MET A 22 15.12 -1.76 -24.33
N VAL A 23 16.27 -1.23 -24.77
CA VAL A 23 16.80 -1.44 -26.14
C VAL A 23 17.60 -2.75 -26.26
N ASN A 24 17.97 -3.36 -25.15
CA ASN A 24 18.82 -4.54 -25.13
C ASN A 24 17.98 -5.81 -24.93
N GLU A 25 17.94 -6.67 -25.94
CA GLU A 25 17.17 -7.92 -25.91
C GLU A 25 17.56 -8.84 -24.74
N SER A 26 18.83 -8.79 -24.30
CA SER A 26 19.26 -9.58 -23.13
C SER A 26 18.61 -9.13 -21.82
N HIS A 27 18.10 -7.91 -21.74
CA HIS A 27 17.39 -7.39 -20.58
C HIS A 27 15.89 -7.71 -20.59
N ASN A 28 15.35 -8.12 -21.74
CA ASN A 28 13.92 -8.43 -21.86
C ASN A 28 13.52 -9.65 -21.01
N SER A 29 14.35 -10.70 -20.97
CA SER A 29 14.08 -11.87 -20.14
C SER A 29 14.09 -11.51 -18.64
N MET A 30 15.09 -10.76 -18.21
CA MET A 30 15.20 -10.29 -16.82
C MET A 30 14.03 -9.37 -16.44
N PHE A 31 13.59 -8.53 -17.36
CA PHE A 31 12.42 -7.67 -17.13
C PHE A 31 11.13 -8.49 -16.97
N LEU A 32 10.93 -9.51 -17.82
CA LEU A 32 9.79 -10.41 -17.70
C LEU A 32 9.81 -11.22 -16.40
N GLU A 33 10.98 -11.69 -15.97
CA GLU A 33 11.13 -12.35 -14.66
C GLU A 33 10.75 -11.40 -13.52
N LEU A 34 11.18 -10.15 -13.59
CA LEU A 34 10.82 -9.14 -12.59
C LEU A 34 9.31 -8.86 -12.58
N VAL A 35 8.67 -8.75 -13.75
CA VAL A 35 7.21 -8.59 -13.86
C VAL A 35 6.49 -9.78 -13.23
N ASN A 36 6.89 -11.00 -13.57
CA ASN A 36 6.28 -12.21 -13.04
C ASN A 36 6.46 -12.33 -11.52
N PHE A 37 7.64 -11.95 -11.01
CA PHE A 37 7.91 -11.92 -9.58
C PHE A 37 6.99 -10.94 -8.83
N TRP A 38 6.82 -9.72 -9.34
CA TRP A 38 5.92 -8.73 -8.76
C TRP A 38 4.45 -9.14 -8.85
N ASP A 39 4.04 -9.76 -9.96
CA ASP A 39 2.68 -10.27 -10.11
C ASP A 39 2.38 -11.39 -9.10
N MET A 40 3.33 -12.29 -8.88
CA MET A 40 3.22 -13.32 -7.87
C MET A 40 3.05 -12.74 -6.46
N ILE A 41 3.89 -11.77 -6.07
CA ILE A 41 3.80 -11.11 -4.76
C ILE A 41 2.45 -10.41 -4.61
N ASN A 42 2.05 -9.60 -5.59
CA ASN A 42 0.78 -8.89 -5.55
C ASN A 42 -0.41 -9.85 -5.44
N THR A 43 -0.39 -10.97 -6.13
CA THR A 43 -1.46 -11.98 -6.05
C THR A 43 -1.57 -12.55 -4.63
N GLN A 44 -0.45 -12.81 -3.97
CA GLN A 44 -0.43 -13.27 -2.58
C GLN A 44 -0.99 -12.20 -1.64
N ASP A 45 -0.55 -10.96 -1.77
CA ASP A 45 -0.98 -9.84 -0.92
C ASP A 45 -2.47 -9.54 -1.10
N LEU A 46 -2.98 -9.54 -2.32
CA LEU A 46 -4.40 -9.30 -2.60
C LEU A 46 -5.29 -10.30 -1.87
N SER A 47 -4.92 -11.57 -1.83
CA SER A 47 -5.69 -12.60 -1.12
C SER A 47 -5.79 -12.32 0.38
N ILE A 48 -4.75 -11.74 0.97
CA ILE A 48 -4.70 -11.37 2.40
C ILE A 48 -5.53 -10.10 2.63
N VAL A 49 -5.38 -9.10 1.77
CA VAL A 49 -6.12 -7.83 1.85
C VAL A 49 -7.63 -8.06 1.78
N GLU A 50 -8.09 -8.94 0.90
CA GLU A 50 -9.52 -9.30 0.78
C GLU A 50 -10.05 -9.93 2.07
N ARG A 51 -9.30 -10.85 2.68
CA ARG A 51 -9.67 -11.46 3.98
C ARG A 51 -9.67 -10.44 5.12
N VAL A 52 -8.72 -9.52 5.12
CA VAL A 52 -8.68 -8.42 6.10
C VAL A 52 -9.91 -7.54 5.95
N GLN A 53 -10.32 -7.21 4.73
CA GLN A 53 -11.54 -6.43 4.47
C GLN A 53 -12.79 -7.15 4.98
N GLU A 54 -12.90 -8.45 4.80
CA GLU A 54 -13.99 -9.24 5.37
C GLU A 54 -14.00 -9.17 6.90
N GLY A 55 -12.82 -9.33 7.54
CA GLY A 55 -12.67 -9.20 8.99
C GLY A 55 -13.05 -7.82 9.52
N LEU A 56 -12.62 -6.76 8.85
CA LEU A 56 -12.95 -5.37 9.20
C LEU A 56 -14.45 -5.06 9.05
N SER A 57 -15.13 -5.76 8.15
CA SER A 57 -16.58 -5.61 7.93
C SER A 57 -17.43 -6.32 8.98
N ASN A 58 -16.82 -7.11 9.86
CA ASN A 58 -17.52 -7.84 10.92
C ASN A 58 -17.92 -6.88 12.05
N THR A 59 -19.15 -7.01 12.52
CA THR A 59 -19.71 -6.18 13.62
C THR A 59 -19.00 -6.38 14.96
N ALA A 60 -18.29 -7.50 15.14
CA ALA A 60 -17.48 -7.75 16.33
C ALA A 60 -16.11 -7.04 16.30
N PHE A 61 -15.71 -6.47 15.15
CA PHE A 61 -14.46 -5.71 15.04
C PHE A 61 -14.65 -4.33 15.67
N THR A 62 -13.95 -4.08 16.78
CA THR A 62 -14.02 -2.82 17.53
C THR A 62 -12.79 -1.93 17.37
N GLY A 63 -11.90 -2.29 16.44
CA GLY A 63 -10.63 -1.63 16.22
C GLY A 63 -9.44 -2.42 16.79
N GLY A 64 -8.24 -2.00 16.44
CA GLY A 64 -6.98 -2.60 16.87
C GLY A 64 -6.00 -1.55 17.38
N ARG A 65 -4.94 -2.00 18.02
CA ARG A 65 -3.80 -1.16 18.39
C ARG A 65 -2.73 -1.28 17.33
N MET A 66 -2.18 -0.17 16.94
CA MET A 66 -1.01 -0.15 16.05
C MET A 66 0.27 -0.49 16.81
N SER A 67 1.16 -1.19 16.15
CA SER A 67 2.50 -1.44 16.64
C SER A 67 3.36 -0.20 16.49
N ILE A 68 3.85 0.36 17.58
CA ILE A 68 4.73 1.55 17.58
C ILE A 68 5.98 1.28 16.73
N LYS A 69 6.49 0.06 16.77
CA LYS A 69 7.74 -0.31 16.07
C LYS A 69 7.57 -0.46 14.55
N PHE A 70 6.43 -0.96 14.07
CA PHE A 70 6.27 -1.36 12.67
C PHE A 70 5.23 -0.55 11.91
N GLU A 71 4.31 0.11 12.61
CA GLU A 71 3.15 0.75 12.01
C GLU A 71 3.10 2.28 12.25
N GLU A 72 4.18 2.87 12.75
CA GLU A 72 4.27 4.33 12.95
C GLU A 72 3.96 5.11 11.67
N PRO A 73 4.54 4.78 10.49
CA PRO A 73 4.22 5.49 9.26
C PRO A 73 2.75 5.38 8.86
N LEU A 74 2.13 4.22 9.11
CA LEU A 74 0.70 4.01 8.84
C LEU A 74 -0.16 4.83 9.78
N HIS A 75 0.18 4.86 11.07
CA HIS A 75 -0.50 5.68 12.08
C HIS A 75 -0.43 7.18 11.73
N ARG A 76 0.74 7.65 11.32
CA ARG A 76 0.93 9.03 10.85
C ARG A 76 0.07 9.34 9.63
N TYR A 77 0.03 8.45 8.65
CA TYR A 77 -0.81 8.60 7.48
C TYR A 77 -2.30 8.68 7.84
N GLN A 78 -2.79 7.80 8.72
CA GLN A 78 -4.18 7.81 9.17
C GLN A 78 -4.51 9.10 9.92
N ASN A 79 -3.63 9.59 10.78
CA ASN A 79 -3.79 10.88 11.45
C ASN A 79 -3.83 12.04 10.46
N TRP A 80 -2.99 12.01 9.43
CA TRP A 80 -3.03 13.00 8.37
C TRP A 80 -4.36 12.99 7.62
N VAL A 81 -4.90 11.82 7.29
CA VAL A 81 -6.22 11.69 6.66
C VAL A 81 -7.32 12.23 7.57
N ALA A 82 -7.32 11.84 8.85
CA ALA A 82 -8.30 12.30 9.84
C ALA A 82 -8.27 13.83 10.00
N ASP A 83 -7.06 14.42 10.08
CA ASP A 83 -6.89 15.86 10.12
C ASP A 83 -7.52 16.56 8.89
N ARG A 84 -7.29 16.03 7.69
CA ARG A 84 -7.88 16.57 6.44
C ARG A 84 -9.40 16.48 6.44
N MET A 85 -9.94 15.38 6.92
CA MET A 85 -11.41 15.21 7.07
C MET A 85 -12.01 16.21 8.07
N CYS A 86 -11.24 16.62 9.06
CA CYS A 86 -11.64 17.64 10.06
C CYS A 86 -11.29 19.08 9.64
N GLY A 87 -10.76 19.29 8.43
CA GLY A 87 -10.33 20.63 7.96
C GLY A 87 -9.03 21.12 8.58
N ILE A 88 -8.27 20.26 9.27
CA ILE A 88 -7.00 20.59 9.89
C ILE A 88 -5.86 20.37 8.87
N HIS A 89 -5.10 21.42 8.58
CA HIS A 89 -4.03 21.39 7.57
C HIS A 89 -2.62 21.43 8.18
N ARG A 90 -2.39 20.58 9.16
CA ARG A 90 -1.05 20.36 9.72
C ARG A 90 -0.37 19.13 9.07
N VAL A 91 0.95 19.08 9.15
CA VAL A 91 1.71 17.85 8.89
C VAL A 91 1.94 17.20 10.25
N PRO A 92 1.43 15.97 10.49
CA PRO A 92 1.68 15.28 11.75
C PRO A 92 3.18 15.11 11.96
N GLN A 93 3.65 15.43 13.16
CA GLN A 93 5.04 15.12 13.53
C GLN A 93 5.17 13.60 13.65
N GLY A 94 6.31 13.08 13.18
CA GLY A 94 6.67 11.69 13.45
C GLY A 94 6.97 11.48 14.92
N ASP A 95 6.90 10.24 15.35
CA ASP A 95 7.35 9.89 16.68
C ASP A 95 8.84 10.23 16.78
N THR A 96 9.22 11.04 17.73
CA THR A 96 10.62 11.30 18.03
C THR A 96 11.20 10.01 18.60
N GLU A 97 12.24 9.48 17.97
CA GLU A 97 13.04 8.41 18.55
C GLU A 97 13.53 8.86 19.94
N THR A 98 12.98 8.26 20.96
CA THR A 98 13.49 8.33 22.36
C THR A 98 14.33 7.10 22.63
#